data_c0dbebfcfe7c0abbb868b31b7d03e57c
#
_entry.id   c0dbebfcfe7c0abbb868b31b7d03e57c
#
_cell.length_a   1.000
_cell.length_b   1.000
_cell.length_c   1.000
_cell.angle_alpha   90.00
_cell.angle_beta   90.00
_cell.angle_gamma   90.00
#
_symmetry.space_group_name_H-M   'P 1'
#
loop_
_entity.id
_entity.type
_entity.pdbx_description
1 polymer ?
#
loop_
_entity_poly.entity_id
_entity_poly.type
_entity_poly.pdbx_seq_one_letter_code
_entity_poly.pdbx_strand_id
1 'polypeptide(L)'
;MRQPLPDFPWDALAPYAEKARGHSAGIIDLSQGTPVDATPELIQSALRASSDSPRYPVTAGTKELQSAIRNWAINHLGATGDFDVLPVIGSKELVAWLPTVLESKQVIYPEVAYPTYLVGALLAQSQPIAVGVDASTWPKADFAWINTPANPTGRVHSESELRAAINWVRGNKAVLVCDECYIDFGDTTVPTSLLKYTDGDNSNILVVHSLSKRSSMAGYRSAFLIGDSKLIAQIREVRKHAGMMVPLPIQNSMVAALSDEKHVEEQRARYNSRRAILAPALQEAGFQIDDSAAGLYIWCTRSEDSWKSVDWLASLGILATPGTFYGPLGASHIRIAMTATDVQIADAAARIRQAIKGQVL
;
A
#
# COMPACT_ATOMS: atom_id res chain seq x y z
N MET A 1 -9.01 -22.08 20.60
CA MET A 1 -8.61 -22.44 19.21
C MET A 1 -8.40 -21.14 18.46
N ARG A 2 -7.41 -21.07 17.58
CA ARG A 2 -7.16 -19.90 16.73
C ARG A 2 -8.32 -19.70 15.77
N GLN A 3 -8.78 -18.46 15.56
CA GLN A 3 -9.77 -18.17 14.54
C GLN A 3 -9.22 -18.58 13.16
N PRO A 4 -10.01 -19.22 12.29
CA PRO A 4 -9.56 -19.53 10.94
C PRO A 4 -9.30 -18.22 10.17
N LEU A 5 -8.26 -18.21 9.37
CA LEU A 5 -8.01 -17.10 8.44
C LEU A 5 -8.99 -17.20 7.27
N PRO A 6 -9.45 -16.07 6.72
CA PRO A 6 -10.24 -16.06 5.51
C PRO A 6 -9.43 -16.64 4.33
N ASP A 7 -10.14 -17.16 3.33
CA ASP A 7 -9.52 -17.57 2.07
C ASP A 7 -8.75 -16.39 1.46
N PHE A 8 -7.70 -16.71 0.69
CA PHE A 8 -6.94 -15.66 0.02
C PHE A 8 -7.78 -15.07 -1.12
N PRO A 9 -8.20 -13.79 -1.04
CA PRO A 9 -9.25 -13.27 -1.92
C PRO A 9 -8.94 -13.40 -3.42
N TRP A 10 -7.66 -13.27 -3.82
CA TRP A 10 -7.26 -13.33 -5.22
C TRP A 10 -7.45 -14.72 -5.87
N ASP A 11 -7.57 -15.80 -5.08
CA ASP A 11 -7.84 -17.13 -5.61
C ASP A 11 -9.22 -17.18 -6.30
N ALA A 12 -10.18 -16.37 -5.84
CA ALA A 12 -11.50 -16.25 -6.45
C ALA A 12 -11.49 -15.59 -7.85
N LEU A 13 -10.39 -14.95 -8.25
CA LEU A 13 -10.24 -14.37 -9.60
C LEU A 13 -9.90 -15.42 -10.67
N ALA A 14 -9.56 -16.65 -10.31
CA ALA A 14 -9.10 -17.66 -11.27
C ALA A 14 -10.04 -17.85 -12.48
N PRO A 15 -11.38 -17.98 -12.34
CA PRO A 15 -12.28 -18.14 -13.50
C PRO A 15 -12.28 -16.90 -14.43
N TYR A 16 -12.20 -15.71 -13.87
CA TYR A 16 -12.17 -14.45 -14.63
C TYR A 16 -10.83 -14.25 -15.33
N ALA A 17 -9.74 -14.66 -14.69
CA ALA A 17 -8.41 -14.66 -15.30
C ALA A 17 -8.36 -15.63 -16.51
N GLU A 18 -9.01 -16.79 -16.43
CA GLU A 18 -9.11 -17.73 -17.51
C GLU A 18 -9.96 -17.18 -18.66
N LYS A 19 -11.10 -16.58 -18.37
CA LYS A 19 -11.93 -15.87 -19.35
C LYS A 19 -11.12 -14.77 -20.07
N ALA A 20 -10.37 -13.97 -19.32
CA ALA A 20 -9.57 -12.89 -19.88
C ALA A 20 -8.42 -13.42 -20.77
N ARG A 21 -7.79 -14.56 -20.40
CA ARG A 21 -6.78 -15.23 -21.26
C ARG A 21 -7.35 -15.73 -22.57
N GLY A 22 -8.64 -16.11 -22.61
CA GLY A 22 -9.34 -16.54 -23.82
C GLY A 22 -9.61 -15.43 -24.84
N HIS A 23 -9.39 -14.17 -24.49
CA HIS A 23 -9.52 -13.06 -25.42
C HIS A 23 -8.45 -13.12 -26.52
N SER A 24 -8.83 -12.89 -27.80
CA SER A 24 -7.94 -13.06 -28.98
C SER A 24 -6.65 -12.24 -28.90
N ALA A 25 -6.66 -11.08 -28.24
CA ALA A 25 -5.48 -10.24 -28.00
C ALA A 25 -4.79 -10.52 -26.65
N GLY A 26 -5.15 -11.59 -25.94
CA GLY A 26 -4.59 -11.98 -24.66
C GLY A 26 -5.05 -11.13 -23.46
N ILE A 27 -4.58 -11.51 -22.28
CA ILE A 27 -4.93 -10.89 -21.00
C ILE A 27 -4.08 -9.64 -20.72
N ILE A 28 -4.74 -8.61 -20.15
CA ILE A 28 -4.11 -7.48 -19.49
C ILE A 28 -4.51 -7.54 -18.02
N ASP A 29 -3.54 -7.84 -17.14
CA ASP A 29 -3.79 -7.96 -15.71
C ASP A 29 -3.64 -6.61 -15.00
N LEU A 30 -4.77 -6.01 -14.63
CA LEU A 30 -4.88 -4.78 -13.83
C LEU A 30 -5.40 -5.06 -12.41
N SER A 31 -5.39 -6.33 -11.97
CA SER A 31 -5.88 -6.73 -10.65
C SER A 31 -4.86 -6.54 -9.53
N GLN A 32 -3.57 -6.57 -9.86
CA GLN A 32 -2.50 -6.55 -8.86
C GLN A 32 -1.68 -5.26 -8.94
N GLY A 33 -1.42 -4.65 -7.79
CA GLY A 33 -0.52 -3.49 -7.70
C GLY A 33 0.97 -3.89 -7.72
N THR A 34 1.38 -4.80 -8.58
CA THR A 34 2.78 -5.23 -8.71
C THR A 34 3.47 -4.42 -9.80
N PRO A 35 4.56 -3.68 -9.51
CA PRO A 35 5.29 -2.93 -10.53
C PRO A 35 5.76 -3.83 -11.69
N VAL A 36 5.62 -3.33 -12.92
CA VAL A 36 6.11 -3.98 -14.14
C VAL A 36 7.31 -3.23 -14.74
N ASP A 37 7.52 -2.01 -14.32
CA ASP A 37 8.65 -1.20 -14.73
C ASP A 37 9.93 -1.69 -14.03
N ALA A 38 11.05 -1.64 -14.74
CA ALA A 38 12.33 -2.13 -14.22
C ALA A 38 12.74 -1.40 -12.93
N THR A 39 13.37 -2.13 -12.03
CA THR A 39 14.08 -1.51 -10.89
C THR A 39 15.17 -0.60 -11.43
N PRO A 40 15.31 0.65 -10.93
CA PRO A 40 16.32 1.60 -11.38
C PRO A 40 17.76 1.04 -11.33
N GLU A 41 18.58 1.37 -12.33
CA GLU A 41 19.94 0.81 -12.47
C GLU A 41 20.83 1.11 -11.26
N LEU A 42 20.69 2.28 -10.63
CA LEU A 42 21.44 2.62 -9.42
C LEU A 42 21.18 1.61 -8.28
N ILE A 43 19.94 1.13 -8.16
CA ILE A 43 19.52 0.15 -7.15
C ILE A 43 20.08 -1.24 -7.50
N GLN A 44 19.96 -1.63 -8.77
CA GLN A 44 20.50 -2.91 -9.24
C GLN A 44 22.03 -2.96 -9.10
N SER A 45 22.72 -1.84 -9.37
CA SER A 45 24.17 -1.74 -9.20
C SER A 45 24.57 -1.87 -7.73
N ALA A 46 23.85 -1.25 -6.79
CA ALA A 46 24.09 -1.40 -5.36
C ALA A 46 23.89 -2.86 -4.90
N LEU A 47 22.86 -3.55 -5.43
CA LEU A 47 22.64 -4.98 -5.17
C LEU A 47 23.81 -5.83 -5.64
N ARG A 48 24.27 -5.63 -6.90
CA ARG A 48 25.40 -6.39 -7.47
C ARG A 48 26.68 -6.15 -6.68
N ALA A 49 26.96 -4.91 -6.31
CA ALA A 49 28.16 -4.54 -5.54
C ALA A 49 28.17 -5.16 -4.13
N SER A 50 27.01 -5.58 -3.62
CA SER A 50 26.84 -6.15 -2.27
C SER A 50 26.63 -7.66 -2.28
N SER A 51 26.84 -8.34 -3.41
CA SER A 51 26.55 -9.78 -3.55
C SER A 51 27.42 -10.66 -2.65
N ASP A 52 28.66 -10.25 -2.34
CA ASP A 52 29.52 -10.92 -1.34
C ASP A 52 29.16 -10.45 0.08
N SER A 53 28.27 -11.18 0.72
CA SER A 53 27.71 -10.84 2.04
C SER A 53 27.63 -12.07 2.95
N PRO A 54 28.79 -12.62 3.39
CA PRO A 54 28.83 -13.88 4.14
C PRO A 54 28.37 -13.76 5.60
N ARG A 55 28.18 -12.55 6.13
CA ARG A 55 27.83 -12.31 7.53
C ARG A 55 26.33 -12.11 7.71
N TYR A 56 25.80 -12.47 8.88
CA TYR A 56 24.44 -12.15 9.25
C TYR A 56 24.21 -10.64 9.26
N PRO A 57 23.09 -10.16 8.72
CA PRO A 57 22.73 -8.74 8.79
C PRO A 57 22.32 -8.34 10.21
N VAL A 58 22.40 -7.05 10.49
CA VAL A 58 21.91 -6.47 11.76
C VAL A 58 20.42 -6.15 11.64
N THR A 59 19.62 -6.57 12.61
CA THR A 59 18.16 -6.32 12.63
C THR A 59 17.81 -4.84 12.55
N ALA A 60 18.60 -3.97 13.22
CA ALA A 60 18.41 -2.53 13.19
C ALA A 60 18.75 -1.89 11.81
N GLY A 61 19.34 -2.66 10.90
CA GLY A 61 19.97 -2.14 9.69
C GLY A 61 21.37 -1.59 9.93
N THR A 62 22.13 -1.42 8.84
CA THR A 62 23.44 -0.75 8.91
C THR A 62 23.28 0.71 9.34
N LYS A 63 24.35 1.33 9.83
CA LYS A 63 24.32 2.76 10.22
C LYS A 63 23.99 3.66 9.03
N GLU A 64 24.49 3.29 7.85
CA GLU A 64 24.22 3.98 6.59
C GLU A 64 22.74 3.92 6.24
N LEU A 65 22.09 2.76 6.36
CA LEU A 65 20.64 2.62 6.12
C LEU A 65 19.81 3.38 7.15
N GLN A 66 20.17 3.26 8.45
CA GLN A 66 19.47 4.02 9.49
C GLN A 66 19.55 5.54 9.23
N SER A 67 20.73 6.03 8.85
CA SER A 67 20.94 7.43 8.50
C SER A 67 20.16 7.82 7.24
N ALA A 68 20.13 6.98 6.21
CA ALA A 68 19.39 7.23 4.99
C ALA A 68 17.88 7.34 5.25
N ILE A 69 17.32 6.39 6.02
CA ILE A 69 15.88 6.43 6.38
C ILE A 69 15.57 7.66 7.25
N ARG A 70 16.42 7.98 8.22
CA ARG A 70 16.22 9.12 9.11
C ARG A 70 16.28 10.45 8.35
N ASN A 71 17.26 10.62 7.48
CA ASN A 71 17.40 11.82 6.64
C ASN A 71 16.19 11.97 5.69
N TRP A 72 15.76 10.85 5.09
CA TRP A 72 14.59 10.85 4.23
C TRP A 72 13.31 11.21 5.02
N ALA A 73 13.14 10.69 6.24
CA ALA A 73 12.01 11.03 7.10
C ALA A 73 11.97 12.53 7.44
N ILE A 74 13.12 13.12 7.78
CA ILE A 74 13.22 14.55 8.08
C ILE A 74 12.92 15.40 6.85
N ASN A 75 13.58 15.11 5.74
CA ASN A 75 13.56 15.98 4.57
C ASN A 75 12.32 15.79 3.69
N HIS A 76 11.78 14.56 3.63
CA HIS A 76 10.67 14.20 2.74
C HIS A 76 9.32 14.13 3.47
N LEU A 77 9.31 13.59 4.70
CA LEU A 77 8.06 13.46 5.48
C LEU A 77 7.83 14.63 6.45
N GLY A 78 8.84 15.43 6.73
CA GLY A 78 8.75 16.50 7.73
C GLY A 78 8.75 15.97 9.17
N ALA A 79 9.34 14.80 9.42
CA ALA A 79 9.45 14.23 10.76
C ALA A 79 10.28 15.12 11.69
N THR A 80 9.78 15.35 12.90
CA THR A 80 10.43 16.16 13.94
C THR A 80 10.37 15.44 15.29
N GLY A 81 11.11 15.97 16.27
CA GLY A 81 11.15 15.40 17.63
C GLY A 81 11.96 14.11 17.73
N ASP A 82 11.69 13.33 18.79
CA ASP A 82 12.34 12.03 18.96
C ASP A 82 11.61 10.95 18.16
N PHE A 83 12.35 10.24 17.32
CA PHE A 83 11.88 9.08 16.60
C PHE A 83 13.03 8.12 16.27
N ASP A 84 12.72 6.86 16.08
CA ASP A 84 13.66 5.84 15.59
C ASP A 84 13.17 5.25 14.26
N VAL A 85 14.01 4.42 13.63
CA VAL A 85 13.75 3.80 12.34
C VAL A 85 14.10 2.31 12.39
N LEU A 86 13.37 1.48 11.62
CA LEU A 86 13.61 0.05 11.56
C LEU A 86 13.34 -0.51 10.16
N PRO A 87 14.34 -1.05 9.44
CA PRO A 87 14.10 -1.75 8.19
C PRO A 87 13.39 -3.08 8.43
N VAL A 88 12.47 -3.44 7.52
CA VAL A 88 11.64 -4.65 7.61
C VAL A 88 11.53 -5.35 6.25
N ILE A 89 11.22 -6.65 6.26
CA ILE A 89 11.15 -7.52 5.07
C ILE A 89 9.85 -7.36 4.28
N GLY A 90 9.50 -6.09 3.98
CA GLY A 90 8.31 -5.67 3.28
C GLY A 90 7.19 -5.26 4.22
N SER A 91 6.37 -4.29 3.79
CA SER A 91 5.27 -3.75 4.59
C SER A 91 4.16 -4.78 4.87
N LYS A 92 3.86 -5.68 3.93
CA LYS A 92 2.83 -6.71 4.13
C LYS A 92 3.13 -7.63 5.33
N GLU A 93 4.38 -8.04 5.49
CA GLU A 93 4.80 -8.84 6.64
C GLU A 93 4.57 -8.05 7.93
N LEU A 94 5.03 -6.80 7.96
CA LEU A 94 4.86 -5.92 9.11
C LEU A 94 3.38 -5.72 9.47
N VAL A 95 2.53 -5.41 8.48
CA VAL A 95 1.07 -5.25 8.68
C VAL A 95 0.45 -6.49 9.29
N ALA A 96 0.86 -7.68 8.83
CA ALA A 96 0.33 -8.94 9.35
C ALA A 96 0.77 -9.23 10.78
N TRP A 97 2.00 -8.86 11.17
CA TRP A 97 2.56 -9.26 12.47
C TRP A 97 2.53 -8.17 13.54
N LEU A 98 2.40 -6.91 13.18
CA LEU A 98 2.53 -5.81 14.13
C LEU A 98 1.51 -5.87 15.29
N PRO A 99 0.21 -6.18 15.08
CA PRO A 99 -0.73 -6.36 16.18
C PRO A 99 -0.33 -7.49 17.14
N THR A 100 0.26 -8.58 16.62
CA THR A 100 0.78 -9.69 17.44
C THR A 100 1.98 -9.25 18.27
N VAL A 101 2.93 -8.55 17.66
CA VAL A 101 4.17 -8.08 18.31
C VAL A 101 3.86 -7.07 19.42
N LEU A 102 2.82 -6.27 19.24
CA LEU A 102 2.37 -5.28 20.23
C LEU A 102 1.29 -5.82 21.18
N GLU A 103 0.97 -7.12 21.12
CA GLU A 103 0.02 -7.80 22.01
C GLU A 103 -1.38 -7.14 22.03
N SER A 104 -1.76 -6.53 20.91
CA SER A 104 -3.01 -5.78 20.78
C SER A 104 -4.24 -6.67 21.02
N LYS A 105 -5.27 -6.15 21.67
CA LYS A 105 -6.52 -6.86 21.96
C LYS A 105 -7.67 -6.42 21.06
N GLN A 106 -7.70 -5.13 20.71
CA GLN A 106 -8.71 -4.52 19.84
C GLN A 106 -7.99 -3.73 18.75
N VAL A 107 -8.21 -4.12 17.49
CA VAL A 107 -7.53 -3.53 16.33
C VAL A 107 -8.55 -2.83 15.45
N ILE A 108 -8.48 -1.52 15.40
CA ILE A 108 -9.22 -0.68 14.46
C ILE A 108 -8.52 -0.70 13.10
N TYR A 109 -9.29 -0.78 12.03
CA TYR A 109 -8.81 -0.65 10.65
C TYR A 109 -9.90 -0.03 9.75
N PRO A 110 -9.54 0.59 8.61
CA PRO A 110 -10.53 1.21 7.72
C PRO A 110 -11.54 0.20 7.17
N GLU A 111 -12.83 0.57 7.09
CA GLU A 111 -13.92 -0.30 6.61
C GLU A 111 -13.81 -0.68 5.12
N VAL A 112 -13.11 0.15 4.33
CA VAL A 112 -12.68 -0.19 2.96
C VAL A 112 -11.16 -0.23 2.97
N ALA A 113 -10.59 -1.44 3.03
CA ALA A 113 -9.19 -1.60 3.40
C ALA A 113 -8.47 -2.76 2.71
N TYR A 114 -7.17 -2.63 2.65
CA TYR A 114 -6.30 -3.75 2.30
C TYR A 114 -6.53 -4.94 3.24
N PRO A 115 -6.87 -6.14 2.72
CA PRO A 115 -7.33 -7.28 3.54
C PRO A 115 -6.39 -7.71 4.65
N THR A 116 -5.10 -7.40 4.53
CA THR A 116 -4.09 -7.84 5.49
C THR A 116 -4.23 -7.16 6.86
N TYR A 117 -4.90 -6.00 6.98
CA TYR A 117 -5.18 -5.41 8.29
C TYR A 117 -6.09 -6.32 9.13
N LEU A 118 -7.17 -6.82 8.55
CA LEU A 118 -8.03 -7.82 9.20
C LEU A 118 -7.25 -9.10 9.52
N VAL A 119 -6.46 -9.60 8.57
CA VAL A 119 -5.64 -10.82 8.77
C VAL A 119 -4.67 -10.62 9.93
N GLY A 120 -4.03 -9.46 10.05
CA GLY A 120 -3.13 -9.13 11.17
C GLY A 120 -3.83 -9.16 12.52
N ALA A 121 -5.03 -8.61 12.62
CA ALA A 121 -5.86 -8.68 13.83
C ALA A 121 -6.22 -10.14 14.20
N LEU A 122 -6.61 -10.94 13.21
CA LEU A 122 -6.93 -12.37 13.44
C LEU A 122 -5.69 -13.18 13.85
N LEU A 123 -4.52 -12.91 13.26
CA LEU A 123 -3.26 -13.54 13.66
C LEU A 123 -2.88 -13.21 15.10
N ALA A 124 -3.15 -12.00 15.54
CA ALA A 124 -2.96 -11.57 16.92
C ALA A 124 -4.02 -12.09 17.89
N GLN A 125 -5.07 -12.77 17.39
CA GLN A 125 -6.25 -13.15 18.15
C GLN A 125 -6.96 -11.94 18.80
N SER A 126 -6.83 -10.77 18.16
CA SER A 126 -7.48 -9.53 18.55
C SER A 126 -8.91 -9.47 18.03
N GLN A 127 -9.72 -8.59 18.63
CA GLN A 127 -11.01 -8.20 18.07
C GLN A 127 -10.81 -7.19 16.94
N PRO A 128 -11.11 -7.53 15.67
CA PRO A 128 -11.04 -6.57 14.57
C PRO A 128 -12.25 -5.64 14.59
N ILE A 129 -12.04 -4.35 14.35
CA ILE A 129 -13.09 -3.33 14.35
C ILE A 129 -12.91 -2.47 13.09
N ALA A 130 -13.81 -2.63 12.12
CA ALA A 130 -13.84 -1.80 10.93
C ALA A 130 -14.47 -0.44 11.25
N VAL A 131 -13.86 0.66 10.82
CA VAL A 131 -14.30 2.02 11.11
C VAL A 131 -14.24 2.92 9.87
N GLY A 132 -15.10 3.94 9.86
CA GLY A 132 -15.02 5.04 8.90
C GLY A 132 -13.82 5.96 9.15
N VAL A 133 -13.67 6.95 8.31
CA VAL A 133 -12.51 7.88 8.33
C VAL A 133 -12.52 8.83 9.52
N ASP A 134 -13.70 9.17 10.03
CA ASP A 134 -13.86 10.13 11.14
C ASP A 134 -13.45 9.50 12.47
N ALA A 135 -12.24 9.82 12.92
CA ALA A 135 -11.69 9.31 14.18
C ALA A 135 -12.44 9.78 15.43
N SER A 136 -13.28 10.81 15.33
CA SER A 136 -14.12 11.23 16.45
C SER A 136 -15.21 10.21 16.80
N THR A 137 -15.55 9.34 15.86
CA THR A 137 -16.56 8.29 16.01
C THR A 137 -15.96 6.91 16.38
N TRP A 138 -14.64 6.79 16.41
CA TRP A 138 -13.98 5.52 16.66
C TRP A 138 -14.23 5.02 18.08
N PRO A 139 -14.55 3.74 18.25
CA PRO A 139 -14.67 3.16 19.57
C PRO A 139 -13.32 3.11 20.29
N LYS A 140 -13.35 2.82 21.58
CA LYS A 140 -12.11 2.58 22.32
C LYS A 140 -11.43 1.32 21.79
N ALA A 141 -10.13 1.40 21.58
CA ALA A 141 -9.26 0.29 21.18
C ALA A 141 -7.83 0.58 21.62
N ASP A 142 -6.95 -0.42 21.52
CA ASP A 142 -5.53 -0.26 21.89
C ASP A 142 -4.61 -0.15 20.66
N PHE A 143 -5.16 -0.38 19.46
CA PHE A 143 -4.41 -0.28 18.21
C PHE A 143 -5.31 0.22 17.06
N ALA A 144 -4.79 1.09 16.22
CA ALA A 144 -5.48 1.58 15.03
C ALA A 144 -4.57 1.64 13.80
N TRP A 145 -5.10 1.16 12.67
CA TRP A 145 -4.53 1.38 11.34
C TRP A 145 -5.24 2.55 10.65
N ILE A 146 -4.44 3.43 10.03
CA ILE A 146 -4.90 4.28 8.93
C ILE A 146 -4.02 4.02 7.71
N ASN A 147 -4.55 4.29 6.51
CA ASN A 147 -3.83 4.12 5.26
C ASN A 147 -4.05 5.34 4.37
N THR A 148 -2.97 6.09 4.08
CA THR A 148 -3.03 7.30 3.27
C THR A 148 -1.74 7.50 2.46
N PRO A 149 -1.83 7.59 1.14
CA PRO A 149 -2.98 7.30 0.28
C PRO A 149 -3.51 5.88 0.43
N ALA A 150 -4.82 5.73 0.41
CA ALA A 150 -5.47 4.46 0.74
C ALA A 150 -5.46 3.45 -0.42
N ASN A 151 -5.28 2.19 -0.12
CA ASN A 151 -5.57 1.07 -0.99
C ASN A 151 -6.86 0.40 -0.48
N PRO A 152 -7.97 0.40 -1.27
CA PRO A 152 -8.03 0.51 -2.73
C PRO A 152 -8.36 1.92 -3.27
N THR A 153 -8.87 2.85 -2.45
CA THR A 153 -9.60 4.03 -2.91
C THR A 153 -8.73 5.13 -3.50
N GLY A 154 -7.44 5.18 -3.16
CA GLY A 154 -6.57 6.32 -3.51
C GLY A 154 -6.89 7.60 -2.74
N ARG A 155 -7.74 7.52 -1.69
CA ARG A 155 -8.10 8.64 -0.84
C ARG A 155 -6.89 9.13 -0.04
N VAL A 156 -6.75 10.44 0.03
CA VAL A 156 -5.74 11.10 0.85
C VAL A 156 -6.43 11.73 2.06
N HIS A 157 -5.94 11.42 3.27
CA HIS A 157 -6.46 12.06 4.48
C HIS A 157 -6.06 13.52 4.55
N SER A 158 -6.99 14.38 4.93
CA SER A 158 -6.73 15.78 5.23
C SER A 158 -5.95 15.95 6.53
N GLU A 159 -5.31 17.11 6.72
CA GLU A 159 -4.66 17.46 8.00
C GLU A 159 -5.61 17.29 9.20
N SER A 160 -6.85 17.76 9.08
CA SER A 160 -7.83 17.67 10.17
C SER A 160 -8.15 16.23 10.56
N GLU A 161 -8.23 15.32 9.59
CA GLU A 161 -8.46 13.90 9.84
C GLU A 161 -7.24 13.22 10.48
N LEU A 162 -6.03 13.55 10.01
CA LEU A 162 -4.79 13.03 10.62
C LEU A 162 -4.63 13.53 12.06
N ARG A 163 -4.89 14.81 12.31
CA ARG A 163 -4.88 15.37 13.69
C ARG A 163 -5.96 14.74 14.56
N ALA A 164 -7.15 14.46 14.04
CA ALA A 164 -8.21 13.78 14.78
C ALA A 164 -7.76 12.36 15.20
N ALA A 165 -7.10 11.61 14.31
CA ALA A 165 -6.55 10.29 14.62
C ALA A 165 -5.43 10.37 15.68
N ILE A 166 -4.54 11.35 15.59
CA ILE A 166 -3.51 11.62 16.62
C ILE A 166 -4.16 11.92 17.99
N ASN A 167 -5.19 12.77 18.01
CA ASN A 167 -5.90 13.10 19.27
C ASN A 167 -6.62 11.88 19.85
N TRP A 168 -7.21 11.04 18.97
CA TRP A 168 -7.85 9.82 19.40
C TRP A 168 -6.84 8.87 20.07
N VAL A 169 -5.66 8.66 19.49
CA VAL A 169 -4.64 7.77 20.04
C VAL A 169 -4.12 8.27 21.38
N ARG A 170 -3.90 9.57 21.51
CA ARG A 170 -3.47 10.20 22.77
C ARG A 170 -4.52 10.05 23.87
N GLY A 171 -5.80 10.26 23.55
CA GLY A 171 -6.92 10.10 24.48
C GLY A 171 -7.15 8.65 24.93
N ASN A 172 -6.85 7.67 24.09
CA ASN A 172 -7.08 6.25 24.37
C ASN A 172 -5.81 5.51 24.84
N LYS A 173 -4.64 6.13 24.81
CA LYS A 173 -3.33 5.49 25.06
C LYS A 173 -3.11 4.28 24.12
N ALA A 174 -3.64 4.38 22.92
CA ALA A 174 -3.54 3.36 21.89
C ALA A 174 -2.26 3.54 21.06
N VAL A 175 -1.97 2.59 20.16
CA VAL A 175 -0.95 2.73 19.12
C VAL A 175 -1.63 3.09 17.81
N LEU A 176 -1.19 4.15 17.14
CA LEU A 176 -1.60 4.52 15.79
C LEU A 176 -0.52 4.15 14.79
N VAL A 177 -0.87 3.40 13.77
CA VAL A 177 0.04 3.07 12.67
C VAL A 177 -0.55 3.57 11.35
N CYS A 178 0.19 4.44 10.67
CA CYS A 178 -0.17 4.94 9.35
C CYS A 178 0.60 4.18 8.27
N ASP A 179 -0.12 3.48 7.40
CA ASP A 179 0.47 2.89 6.19
C ASP A 179 0.52 3.96 5.10
N GLU A 180 1.73 4.45 4.82
CA GLU A 180 2.03 5.49 3.86
C GLU A 180 2.76 4.95 2.61
N CYS A 181 2.57 3.67 2.29
CA CYS A 181 3.28 3.02 1.18
C CYS A 181 3.07 3.65 -0.20
N TYR A 182 2.12 4.57 -0.33
CA TYR A 182 1.79 5.26 -1.58
C TYR A 182 2.00 6.79 -1.51
N ILE A 183 2.70 7.29 -0.50
CA ILE A 183 2.83 8.74 -0.24
C ILE A 183 3.46 9.51 -1.41
N ASP A 184 4.34 8.86 -2.16
CA ASP A 184 5.03 9.48 -3.31
C ASP A 184 4.16 9.61 -4.58
N PHE A 185 2.96 9.04 -4.58
CA PHE A 185 2.12 8.91 -5.78
C PHE A 185 0.88 9.80 -5.75
N GLY A 186 1.11 11.09 -5.46
CA GLY A 186 0.07 12.10 -5.65
C GLY A 186 -0.22 12.35 -7.12
N ASP A 187 -1.49 12.59 -7.45
CA ASP A 187 -1.96 13.03 -8.75
C ASP A 187 -2.62 14.42 -8.60
N THR A 188 -3.89 14.47 -8.22
CA THR A 188 -4.60 15.73 -7.99
C THR A 188 -4.37 16.31 -6.59
N THR A 189 -3.85 15.51 -5.67
CA THR A 189 -3.57 15.89 -4.28
C THR A 189 -2.16 15.47 -3.91
N VAL A 190 -1.43 16.32 -3.21
CA VAL A 190 -0.11 16.00 -2.64
C VAL A 190 -0.33 15.34 -1.27
N PRO A 191 -0.02 14.04 -1.11
CA PRO A 191 -0.14 13.39 0.18
C PRO A 191 0.87 13.95 1.19
N THR A 192 0.49 13.95 2.46
CA THR A 192 1.35 14.41 3.55
C THR A 192 1.45 13.33 4.63
N SER A 193 2.63 13.12 5.17
CA SER A 193 2.85 12.15 6.24
C SER A 193 2.17 12.56 7.55
N LEU A 194 1.69 11.56 8.31
CA LEU A 194 1.21 11.71 9.67
C LEU A 194 2.26 12.36 10.59
N LEU A 195 3.55 12.06 10.36
CA LEU A 195 4.66 12.59 11.18
C LEU A 195 4.77 14.10 11.14
N LYS A 196 4.31 14.75 10.09
CA LYS A 196 4.30 16.22 9.98
C LYS A 196 3.36 16.87 11.01
N TYR A 197 2.36 16.14 11.48
CA TYR A 197 1.29 16.68 12.33
C TYR A 197 1.38 16.22 13.79
N THR A 198 2.45 15.51 14.16
CA THR A 198 2.69 15.07 15.55
C THR A 198 3.18 16.19 16.46
N ASP A 199 3.59 17.31 15.86
CA ASP A 199 4.20 18.47 16.56
C ASP A 199 5.44 18.06 17.40
N GLY A 200 6.17 17.02 16.91
CA GLY A 200 7.37 16.47 17.53
C GLY A 200 7.11 15.45 18.65
N ASP A 201 5.86 15.23 19.04
CA ASP A 201 5.47 14.14 19.96
C ASP A 201 5.02 12.91 19.17
N ASN A 202 5.96 12.02 18.93
CA ASN A 202 5.73 10.78 18.20
C ASN A 202 5.31 9.59 19.11
N SER A 203 5.00 9.84 20.38
CA SER A 203 4.61 8.80 21.34
C SER A 203 3.42 7.99 20.83
N ASN A 204 3.56 6.67 20.81
CA ASN A 204 2.58 5.70 20.29
C ASN A 204 2.20 5.88 18.81
N ILE A 205 3.00 6.58 18.01
CA ILE A 205 2.76 6.81 16.59
C ILE A 205 3.86 6.13 15.77
N LEU A 206 3.43 5.36 14.76
CA LEU A 206 4.31 4.69 13.81
C LEU A 206 3.82 4.98 12.39
N VAL A 207 4.74 5.11 11.44
CA VAL A 207 4.43 5.14 10.01
C VAL A 207 5.20 4.04 9.28
N VAL A 208 4.54 3.43 8.29
CA VAL A 208 5.08 2.34 7.47
C VAL A 208 5.30 2.84 6.06
N HIS A 209 6.52 2.64 5.56
CA HIS A 209 6.88 2.94 4.18
C HIS A 209 7.45 1.72 3.47
N SER A 210 7.27 1.68 2.13
CA SER A 210 7.77 0.58 1.30
C SER A 210 8.42 1.10 0.03
N LEU A 211 9.59 0.54 -0.31
CA LEU A 211 10.24 0.79 -1.59
C LEU A 211 9.65 -0.07 -2.73
N SER A 212 8.72 -0.98 -2.42
CA SER A 212 8.11 -1.89 -3.39
C SER A 212 7.50 -1.17 -4.58
N LYS A 213 6.81 -0.03 -4.35
CA LYS A 213 6.11 0.72 -5.40
C LYS A 213 6.91 1.93 -5.84
N ARG A 214 7.41 2.70 -4.86
CA ARG A 214 8.23 3.89 -5.03
C ARG A 214 9.44 3.66 -5.94
N SER A 215 10.13 2.52 -5.77
CA SER A 215 11.40 2.23 -6.41
C SER A 215 11.39 0.91 -7.22
N SER A 216 10.21 0.39 -7.58
CA SER A 216 10.05 -0.90 -8.27
C SER A 216 10.82 -2.05 -7.60
N MET A 217 10.83 -2.10 -6.26
CA MET A 217 11.57 -3.07 -5.45
C MET A 217 10.67 -4.12 -4.78
N ALA A 218 9.51 -4.45 -5.34
CA ALA A 218 8.59 -5.38 -4.73
C ALA A 218 9.20 -6.77 -4.44
N GLY A 219 10.04 -7.27 -5.36
CA GLY A 219 10.78 -8.52 -5.21
C GLY A 219 11.93 -8.46 -4.20
N TYR A 220 12.43 -7.28 -3.88
CA TYR A 220 13.53 -7.08 -2.90
C TYR A 220 13.05 -7.21 -1.45
N ARG A 221 11.74 -7.14 -1.19
CA ARG A 221 11.15 -7.21 0.14
C ARG A 221 11.70 -6.12 1.07
N SER A 222 11.66 -4.87 0.63
CA SER A 222 12.25 -3.71 1.28
C SER A 222 11.18 -2.72 1.76
N ALA A 223 11.13 -2.49 3.06
CA ALA A 223 10.24 -1.54 3.71
C ALA A 223 10.88 -1.08 5.03
N PHE A 224 10.29 -0.10 5.67
CA PHE A 224 10.78 0.41 6.95
C PHE A 224 9.66 1.04 7.78
N LEU A 225 9.88 1.08 9.08
CA LEU A 225 9.04 1.67 10.11
C LEU A 225 9.74 2.90 10.66
N ILE A 226 9.00 3.96 10.96
CA ILE A 226 9.48 5.20 11.57
C ILE A 226 8.49 5.60 12.67
N GLY A 227 8.96 6.16 13.77
CA GLY A 227 8.10 6.76 14.82
C GLY A 227 8.61 6.54 16.22
N ASP A 228 7.71 6.28 17.17
CA ASP A 228 8.02 6.14 18.59
C ASP A 228 9.23 5.24 18.85
N SER A 229 10.30 5.84 19.40
CA SER A 229 11.58 5.15 19.64
C SER A 229 11.43 3.96 20.60
N LYS A 230 10.51 4.00 21.54
CA LYS A 230 10.26 2.92 22.50
C LYS A 230 9.56 1.74 21.84
N LEU A 231 8.53 2.02 21.03
CA LEU A 231 7.84 0.97 20.26
C LEU A 231 8.79 0.34 19.24
N ILE A 232 9.59 1.13 18.53
CA ILE A 232 10.57 0.61 17.57
C ILE A 232 11.62 -0.27 18.27
N ALA A 233 12.08 0.11 19.46
CA ALA A 233 13.00 -0.73 20.23
C ALA A 233 12.38 -2.07 20.63
N GLN A 234 11.12 -2.07 21.07
CA GLN A 234 10.37 -3.30 21.40
C GLN A 234 10.19 -4.18 20.17
N ILE A 235 9.73 -3.62 19.05
CA ILE A 235 9.52 -4.34 17.79
C ILE A 235 10.85 -4.92 17.29
N ARG A 236 11.93 -4.16 17.36
CA ARG A 236 13.27 -4.60 16.95
C ARG A 236 13.75 -5.80 17.77
N GLU A 237 13.52 -5.81 19.07
CA GLU A 237 13.94 -6.92 19.93
C GLU A 237 13.19 -8.21 19.57
N VAL A 238 11.87 -8.16 19.39
CA VAL A 238 11.09 -9.32 18.94
C VAL A 238 11.60 -9.82 17.58
N ARG A 239 11.82 -8.92 16.62
CA ARG A 239 12.29 -9.27 15.28
C ARG A 239 13.69 -9.89 15.29
N LYS A 240 14.57 -9.45 16.18
CA LYS A 240 15.91 -9.98 16.38
C LYS A 240 15.85 -11.44 16.82
N HIS A 241 15.01 -11.77 17.79
CA HIS A 241 14.81 -13.16 18.25
C HIS A 241 14.13 -14.03 17.20
N ALA A 242 13.21 -13.48 16.41
CA ALA A 242 12.50 -14.19 15.36
C ALA A 242 13.30 -14.35 14.05
N GLY A 243 14.51 -13.75 13.95
CA GLY A 243 15.30 -13.79 12.71
C GLY A 243 14.76 -12.96 11.56
N MET A 244 13.89 -11.98 11.83
CA MET A 244 13.26 -11.12 10.83
C MET A 244 14.20 -9.95 10.46
N MET A 245 15.22 -10.22 9.66
CA MET A 245 16.25 -9.27 9.27
C MET A 245 16.24 -9.05 7.76
N VAL A 246 16.39 -7.80 7.32
CA VAL A 246 16.59 -7.48 5.90
C VAL A 246 17.98 -7.92 5.48
N PRO A 247 18.17 -8.71 4.41
CA PRO A 247 19.49 -9.11 3.92
C PRO A 247 20.40 -7.91 3.60
N LEU A 248 21.70 -8.02 3.88
CA LEU A 248 22.63 -6.91 3.69
C LEU A 248 22.66 -6.34 2.26
N PRO A 249 22.62 -7.15 1.18
CA PRO A 249 22.54 -6.61 -0.18
C PRO A 249 21.29 -5.76 -0.42
N ILE A 250 20.18 -6.14 0.22
CA ILE A 250 18.93 -5.37 0.14
C ILE A 250 19.05 -4.07 0.93
N GLN A 251 19.68 -4.08 2.11
CA GLN A 251 19.93 -2.86 2.89
C GLN A 251 20.72 -1.82 2.09
N ASN A 252 21.77 -2.25 1.38
CA ASN A 252 22.57 -1.37 0.53
C ASN A 252 21.75 -0.85 -0.67
N SER A 253 20.89 -1.70 -1.25
CA SER A 253 19.95 -1.28 -2.30
C SER A 253 18.93 -0.26 -1.78
N MET A 254 18.48 -0.37 -0.52
CA MET A 254 17.60 0.61 0.11
C MET A 254 18.29 1.96 0.30
N VAL A 255 19.57 1.98 0.68
CA VAL A 255 20.37 3.22 0.77
C VAL A 255 20.41 3.91 -0.58
N ALA A 256 20.71 3.18 -1.66
CA ALA A 256 20.75 3.74 -3.01
C ALA A 256 19.38 4.32 -3.42
N ALA A 257 18.27 3.59 -3.14
CA ALA A 257 16.92 4.03 -3.45
C ALA A 257 16.51 5.29 -2.69
N LEU A 258 16.94 5.45 -1.43
CA LEU A 258 16.61 6.61 -0.58
C LEU A 258 17.50 7.83 -0.85
N SER A 259 18.59 7.67 -1.61
CA SER A 259 19.49 8.76 -1.98
C SER A 259 19.13 9.42 -3.32
N ASP A 260 18.12 8.93 -4.03
CA ASP A 260 17.71 9.45 -5.33
C ASP A 260 16.19 9.63 -5.39
N GLU A 261 15.74 10.84 -5.65
CA GLU A 261 14.32 11.16 -5.84
C GLU A 261 13.91 11.18 -7.33
N LYS A 262 14.87 11.28 -8.25
CA LYS A 262 14.58 11.39 -9.69
C LYS A 262 13.80 10.17 -10.21
N HIS A 263 14.21 8.96 -9.86
CA HIS A 263 13.50 7.75 -10.28
C HIS A 263 12.07 7.68 -9.74
N VAL A 264 11.82 8.30 -8.57
CA VAL A 264 10.48 8.36 -7.96
C VAL A 264 9.59 9.32 -8.73
N GLU A 265 10.12 10.49 -9.11
CA GLU A 265 9.40 11.48 -9.93
C GLU A 265 9.06 10.89 -11.31
N GLU A 266 10.01 10.20 -11.93
CA GLU A 266 9.79 9.51 -13.21
C GLU A 266 8.71 8.43 -13.08
N GLN A 267 8.73 7.64 -12.01
CA GLN A 267 7.75 6.59 -11.79
C GLN A 267 6.35 7.16 -11.48
N ARG A 268 6.27 8.24 -10.70
CA ARG A 268 5.02 8.96 -10.44
C ARG A 268 4.43 9.51 -11.73
N ALA A 269 5.25 10.17 -12.55
CA ALA A 269 4.82 10.70 -13.84
C ALA A 269 4.26 9.61 -14.77
N ARG A 270 4.89 8.42 -14.78
CA ARG A 270 4.45 7.25 -15.55
C ARG A 270 3.09 6.75 -15.08
N TYR A 271 2.87 6.60 -13.77
CA TYR A 271 1.56 6.18 -13.24
C TYR A 271 0.47 7.21 -13.51
N ASN A 272 0.76 8.51 -13.38
CA ASN A 272 -0.20 9.57 -13.69
C ASN A 272 -0.55 9.60 -15.20
N SER A 273 0.42 9.37 -16.08
CA SER A 273 0.17 9.22 -17.53
C SER A 273 -0.74 8.01 -17.83
N ARG A 274 -0.51 6.87 -17.21
CA ARG A 274 -1.36 5.67 -17.35
C ARG A 274 -2.78 5.92 -16.86
N ARG A 275 -2.94 6.62 -15.74
CA ARG A 275 -4.23 7.03 -15.20
C ARG A 275 -4.97 7.95 -16.19
N ALA A 276 -4.29 8.94 -16.75
CA ALA A 276 -4.87 9.89 -17.71
C ALA A 276 -5.35 9.21 -19.00
N ILE A 277 -4.81 8.03 -19.35
CA ILE A 277 -5.27 7.24 -20.50
C ILE A 277 -6.49 6.38 -20.13
N LEU A 278 -6.45 5.71 -18.97
CA LEU A 278 -7.42 4.67 -18.64
C LEU A 278 -8.68 5.24 -17.96
N ALA A 279 -8.56 6.27 -17.12
CA ALA A 279 -9.69 6.83 -16.41
C ALA A 279 -10.80 7.38 -17.37
N PRO A 280 -10.51 8.14 -18.43
CA PRO A 280 -11.54 8.55 -19.37
C PRO A 280 -12.24 7.39 -20.06
N ALA A 281 -11.50 6.32 -20.44
CA ALA A 281 -12.10 5.15 -21.08
C ALA A 281 -13.09 4.42 -20.16
N LEU A 282 -12.78 4.34 -18.87
CA LEU A 282 -13.70 3.80 -17.86
C LEU A 282 -14.94 4.70 -17.70
N GLN A 283 -14.77 6.02 -17.65
CA GLN A 283 -15.88 6.97 -17.55
C GLN A 283 -16.80 6.90 -18.79
N GLU A 284 -16.23 6.83 -19.99
CA GLU A 284 -16.97 6.58 -21.23
C GLU A 284 -17.77 5.27 -21.19
N ALA A 285 -17.28 4.26 -20.46
CA ALA A 285 -17.96 2.97 -20.24
C ALA A 285 -18.99 3.01 -19.07
N GLY A 286 -19.30 4.18 -18.55
CA GLY A 286 -20.30 4.37 -17.49
C GLY A 286 -19.78 4.13 -16.07
N PHE A 287 -18.46 4.01 -15.87
CA PHE A 287 -17.90 3.98 -14.53
C PHE A 287 -17.81 5.39 -13.94
N GLN A 288 -18.32 5.56 -12.74
CA GLN A 288 -18.01 6.71 -11.90
C GLN A 288 -16.72 6.40 -11.13
N ILE A 289 -15.77 7.32 -11.13
CA ILE A 289 -14.53 7.21 -10.37
C ILE A 289 -14.73 7.93 -9.04
N ASP A 290 -14.56 7.20 -7.96
CA ASP A 290 -14.64 7.75 -6.61
C ASP A 290 -13.23 7.88 -6.03
N ASP A 291 -12.98 8.94 -5.24
CA ASP A 291 -11.66 9.26 -4.68
C ASP A 291 -10.54 9.25 -5.75
N SER A 292 -9.61 8.32 -5.67
CA SER A 292 -8.52 8.11 -6.66
C SER A 292 -7.56 9.30 -6.82
N ALA A 293 -7.46 10.16 -5.80
CA ALA A 293 -6.63 11.38 -5.81
C ALA A 293 -5.12 11.09 -5.78
N ALA A 294 -4.74 9.88 -5.39
CA ALA A 294 -3.34 9.44 -5.28
C ALA A 294 -3.23 7.93 -5.37
N GLY A 295 -1.99 7.43 -5.32
CA GLY A 295 -1.70 5.98 -5.34
C GLY A 295 -1.73 5.38 -6.75
N LEU A 296 -1.77 4.06 -6.79
CA LEU A 296 -1.61 3.27 -8.02
C LEU A 296 -2.92 2.74 -8.59
N TYR A 297 -4.07 3.16 -8.05
CA TYR A 297 -5.34 2.52 -8.34
C TYR A 297 -6.37 3.54 -8.81
N ILE A 298 -7.29 3.08 -9.65
CA ILE A 298 -8.57 3.71 -9.91
C ILE A 298 -9.60 2.88 -9.16
N TRP A 299 -10.38 3.53 -8.29
CA TRP A 299 -11.51 2.99 -7.59
C TRP A 299 -12.78 3.49 -8.24
N CYS A 300 -13.56 2.60 -8.84
CA CYS A 300 -14.68 3.01 -9.67
C CYS A 300 -15.84 2.03 -9.61
N THR A 301 -17.04 2.53 -9.96
CA THR A 301 -18.30 1.79 -9.90
C THR A 301 -19.19 2.09 -11.10
N ARG A 302 -20.03 1.12 -11.50
CA ARG A 302 -21.21 1.32 -12.34
C ARG A 302 -22.51 1.16 -11.57
N SER A 303 -22.46 1.26 -10.23
CA SER A 303 -23.61 1.04 -9.33
C SER A 303 -24.25 -0.34 -9.49
N GLU A 304 -23.42 -1.35 -9.82
CA GLU A 304 -23.83 -2.75 -9.94
C GLU A 304 -22.93 -3.64 -9.06
N ASP A 305 -23.26 -4.92 -8.96
CA ASP A 305 -22.37 -5.89 -8.31
C ASP A 305 -21.00 -5.88 -8.95
N SER A 306 -19.94 -5.73 -8.14
CA SER A 306 -18.55 -5.63 -8.60
C SER A 306 -18.10 -6.80 -9.47
N TRP A 307 -18.63 -8.01 -9.21
CA TRP A 307 -18.31 -9.18 -10.00
C TRP A 307 -18.89 -9.11 -11.43
N LYS A 308 -20.02 -8.40 -11.65
CA LYS A 308 -20.53 -8.15 -13.00
C LYS A 308 -19.57 -7.25 -13.79
N SER A 309 -19.07 -6.19 -13.14
CA SER A 309 -18.07 -5.32 -13.75
C SER A 309 -16.75 -6.05 -14.03
N VAL A 310 -16.29 -6.93 -13.12
CA VAL A 310 -15.12 -7.80 -13.34
C VAL A 310 -15.35 -8.76 -14.50
N ASP A 311 -16.51 -9.39 -14.59
CA ASP A 311 -16.87 -10.31 -15.66
C ASP A 311 -16.91 -9.63 -17.02
N TRP A 312 -17.49 -8.43 -17.09
CA TRP A 312 -17.50 -7.61 -18.29
C TRP A 312 -16.08 -7.25 -18.75
N LEU A 313 -15.23 -6.76 -17.85
CA LEU A 313 -13.83 -6.46 -18.18
C LEU A 313 -13.06 -7.72 -18.61
N ALA A 314 -13.29 -8.85 -17.94
CA ALA A 314 -12.69 -10.13 -18.32
C ALA A 314 -13.07 -10.57 -19.74
N SER A 315 -14.30 -10.28 -20.20
CA SER A 315 -14.71 -10.53 -21.60
C SER A 315 -13.93 -9.70 -22.63
N LEU A 316 -13.35 -8.57 -22.19
CA LEU A 316 -12.47 -7.72 -23.00
C LEU A 316 -10.99 -8.08 -22.84
N GLY A 317 -10.68 -9.18 -22.14
CA GLY A 317 -9.31 -9.57 -21.84
C GLY A 317 -8.64 -8.72 -20.77
N ILE A 318 -9.41 -8.02 -19.91
CA ILE A 318 -8.91 -7.15 -18.83
C ILE A 318 -9.29 -7.75 -17.49
N LEU A 319 -8.32 -8.02 -16.62
CA LEU A 319 -8.56 -8.52 -15.27
C LEU A 319 -8.49 -7.38 -14.26
N ALA A 320 -9.58 -7.15 -13.53
CA ALA A 320 -9.68 -6.17 -12.44
C ALA A 320 -9.94 -6.88 -11.11
N THR A 321 -9.88 -6.15 -9.99
CA THR A 321 -10.18 -6.69 -8.66
C THR A 321 -11.57 -6.22 -8.21
N PRO A 322 -12.47 -7.13 -7.77
CA PRO A 322 -13.76 -6.73 -7.20
C PRO A 322 -13.55 -6.03 -5.85
N GLY A 323 -14.37 -5.05 -5.59
CA GLY A 323 -14.27 -4.27 -4.36
C GLY A 323 -14.67 -5.05 -3.10
N THR A 324 -15.39 -6.17 -3.23
CA THR A 324 -15.68 -7.09 -2.14
C THR A 324 -14.42 -7.60 -1.41
N PHE A 325 -13.25 -7.60 -2.07
CA PHE A 325 -11.98 -7.96 -1.43
C PHE A 325 -11.53 -6.96 -0.35
N TYR A 326 -12.07 -5.75 -0.36
CA TYR A 326 -11.68 -4.65 0.51
C TYR A 326 -12.73 -4.32 1.58
N GLY A 327 -13.75 -5.13 1.69
CA GLY A 327 -14.82 -4.98 2.67
C GLY A 327 -16.21 -4.85 2.02
N PRO A 328 -17.28 -4.97 2.83
CA PRO A 328 -18.65 -4.97 2.32
C PRO A 328 -19.06 -3.70 1.57
N LEU A 329 -18.52 -2.55 1.97
CA LEU A 329 -18.78 -1.26 1.30
C LEU A 329 -18.18 -1.18 -0.11
N GLY A 330 -17.27 -2.07 -0.45
CA GLY A 330 -16.72 -2.20 -1.78
C GLY A 330 -17.57 -2.99 -2.76
N ALA A 331 -18.73 -3.54 -2.35
CA ALA A 331 -19.50 -4.51 -3.12
C ALA A 331 -19.94 -4.05 -4.53
N SER A 332 -20.08 -2.74 -4.74
CA SER A 332 -20.41 -2.14 -6.05
C SER A 332 -19.22 -1.55 -6.80
N HIS A 333 -18.02 -1.64 -6.25
CA HIS A 333 -16.81 -1.04 -6.83
C HIS A 333 -15.86 -2.09 -7.37
N ILE A 334 -14.99 -1.65 -8.27
CA ILE A 334 -13.80 -2.40 -8.70
C ILE A 334 -12.56 -1.55 -8.48
N ARG A 335 -11.43 -2.23 -8.28
CA ARG A 335 -10.11 -1.59 -8.25
C ARG A 335 -9.33 -1.97 -9.50
N ILE A 336 -8.79 -0.96 -10.19
CA ILE A 336 -7.96 -1.11 -11.38
C ILE A 336 -6.58 -0.55 -11.07
N ALA A 337 -5.53 -1.34 -11.31
CA ALA A 337 -4.14 -0.96 -11.02
C ALA A 337 -3.46 -0.35 -12.25
N MET A 338 -2.62 0.67 -12.04
CA MET A 338 -1.80 1.31 -13.08
C MET A 338 -0.47 0.56 -13.33
N THR A 339 -0.36 -0.67 -12.88
CA THR A 339 0.86 -1.48 -12.87
C THR A 339 0.94 -2.45 -14.07
N ALA A 340 0.47 -2.03 -15.23
CA ALA A 340 0.73 -2.65 -16.52
C ALA A 340 1.65 -1.76 -17.37
N THR A 341 2.21 -2.26 -18.46
CA THR A 341 3.04 -1.46 -19.37
C THR A 341 2.23 -0.36 -20.05
N ASP A 342 2.88 0.69 -20.54
CA ASP A 342 2.20 1.78 -21.23
C ASP A 342 1.40 1.30 -22.45
N VAL A 343 1.95 0.31 -23.18
CA VAL A 343 1.26 -0.36 -24.31
C VAL A 343 0.02 -1.10 -23.84
N GLN A 344 0.11 -1.86 -22.75
CA GLN A 344 -1.03 -2.59 -22.21
C GLN A 344 -2.13 -1.65 -21.68
N ILE A 345 -1.77 -0.53 -21.06
CA ILE A 345 -2.74 0.49 -20.60
C ILE A 345 -3.47 1.11 -21.79
N ALA A 346 -2.73 1.48 -22.84
CA ALA A 346 -3.33 2.02 -24.08
C ALA A 346 -4.26 1.00 -24.76
N ASP A 347 -3.85 -0.26 -24.82
CA ASP A 347 -4.66 -1.35 -25.38
C ASP A 347 -5.91 -1.60 -24.53
N ALA A 348 -5.81 -1.62 -23.19
CA ALA A 348 -6.97 -1.76 -22.33
C ALA A 348 -8.00 -0.65 -22.55
N ALA A 349 -7.56 0.61 -22.64
CA ALA A 349 -8.42 1.74 -22.94
C ALA A 349 -9.08 1.63 -24.31
N ALA A 350 -8.34 1.15 -25.33
CA ALA A 350 -8.87 0.93 -26.66
C ALA A 350 -9.95 -0.16 -26.69
N ARG A 351 -9.72 -1.32 -26.02
CA ARG A 351 -10.70 -2.41 -25.91
C ARG A 351 -11.98 -1.96 -25.21
N ILE A 352 -11.88 -1.19 -24.12
CA ILE A 352 -13.03 -0.62 -23.44
C ILE A 352 -13.84 0.27 -24.39
N ARG A 353 -13.20 1.20 -25.10
CA ARG A 353 -13.88 2.11 -26.06
C ARG A 353 -14.51 1.36 -27.24
N GLN A 354 -13.85 0.34 -27.73
CA GLN A 354 -14.38 -0.48 -28.82
C GLN A 354 -15.65 -1.25 -28.42
N ALA A 355 -15.66 -1.80 -27.17
CA ALA A 355 -16.83 -2.50 -26.65
C ALA A 355 -18.06 -1.61 -26.54
N ILE A 356 -17.89 -0.34 -26.18
CA ILE A 356 -18.99 0.64 -26.10
C ILE A 356 -19.56 0.93 -27.48
N LYS A 357 -18.70 1.13 -28.47
CA LYS A 357 -19.14 1.40 -29.86
C LYS A 357 -19.90 0.23 -30.48
N GLY A 358 -19.54 -0.99 -30.14
CA GLY A 358 -20.24 -2.21 -30.59
C GLY A 358 -21.58 -2.48 -29.93
N GLN A 359 -21.89 -1.79 -28.83
CA GLN A 359 -23.19 -1.88 -28.13
C GLN A 359 -24.22 -0.85 -28.65
N VAL A 360 -23.81 0.11 -29.44
CA VAL A 360 -24.65 1.20 -29.98
C VAL A 360 -25.22 0.84 -31.37
N LEU A 361 -24.84 -0.31 -31.94
CA LEU A 361 -25.36 -0.87 -33.18
C LEU A 361 -26.31 -2.04 -32.89
#